data_e7409f02948a48367e17439d0b3f1a1e
#
_entry.id   e7409f02948a48367e17439d0b3f1a1e
#
_cell.length_a   1.000
_cell.length_b   1.000
_cell.length_c   1.000
_cell.angle_alpha   90.00
_cell.angle_beta   90.00
_cell.angle_gamma   90.00
#
_symmetry.space_group_name_H-M   'P 1'
#
loop_
_entity.id
_entity.type
_entity.pdbx_description
1 polymer ?
#
loop_
_entity_poly.entity_id
_entity_poly.type
_entity_poly.pdbx_seq_one_letter_code
_entity_poly.pdbx_strand_id
1 'polypeptide(L)'
;WKTIGENIHLYKTYPRIVGETGGKDFILAHPSADLEVLNTALVRGAFEFQGQKCSAASRAYVPKSLWKDLKKMMERDIKTFKIGGTEDFSNFINAVIDEKAFDKITKYIDRAKNSKDAEVVIGGEYDKSNGYFINPTVIVAKKADYETMSEELFGPVLTIFVYDDKKWNETLKVVDQTSIYALTGSIIAQDRYAINQATQELRNAAGNFYINDKCTGAVVGQQPFGGARGSGTNDKAGSMINLLRWVSPRTIKETFNPDVDYRYPFLAEEL
;
A
#
# COMPACT_ATOMS: atom_id res chain seq x y z
N TRP A 1 -6.71 13.93 7.80
CA TRP A 1 -8.04 13.80 7.20
C TRP A 1 -9.13 13.87 8.29
N LYS A 2 -9.03 13.13 9.38
CA LYS A 2 -10.01 13.15 10.48
C LYS A 2 -10.20 14.56 11.05
N THR A 3 -9.11 15.27 11.33
CA THR A 3 -9.16 16.65 11.83
C THR A 3 -9.89 17.59 10.84
N ILE A 4 -9.66 17.44 9.54
CA ILE A 4 -10.41 18.19 8.51
C ILE A 4 -11.89 17.82 8.57
N GLY A 5 -12.21 16.52 8.65
CA GLY A 5 -13.57 16.01 8.75
C GLY A 5 -14.32 16.52 9.97
N GLU A 6 -13.69 16.54 11.13
CA GLU A 6 -14.23 17.05 12.39
C GLU A 6 -14.52 18.55 12.33
N ASN A 7 -13.85 19.30 11.47
CA ASN A 7 -14.01 20.74 11.31
C ASN A 7 -14.89 21.15 10.11
N ILE A 8 -15.55 20.20 9.44
CA ILE A 8 -16.43 20.51 8.29
C ILE A 8 -17.52 21.53 8.63
N HIS A 9 -18.03 21.52 9.86
CA HIS A 9 -19.05 22.46 10.33
C HIS A 9 -18.61 23.93 10.32
N LEU A 10 -17.31 24.20 10.26
CA LEU A 10 -16.76 25.56 10.16
C LEU A 10 -16.77 26.11 8.72
N TYR A 11 -16.96 25.27 7.72
CA TYR A 11 -17.03 25.70 6.33
C TYR A 11 -18.40 26.34 6.02
N LYS A 12 -18.42 27.38 5.19
CA LYS A 12 -19.65 28.04 4.77
C LYS A 12 -20.51 27.19 3.84
N THR A 13 -19.93 26.18 3.23
CA THR A 13 -20.59 25.28 2.26
C THR A 13 -20.27 23.83 2.61
N TYR A 14 -20.75 22.89 1.81
CA TYR A 14 -20.53 21.45 2.02
C TYR A 14 -19.38 20.95 1.16
N PRO A 15 -18.12 20.99 1.65
CA PRO A 15 -16.97 20.52 0.88
C PRO A 15 -17.00 19.00 0.73
N ARG A 16 -16.50 18.52 -0.41
CA ARG A 16 -16.19 17.12 -0.59
C ARG A 16 -14.77 16.89 -0.07
N ILE A 17 -14.58 15.88 0.80
CA ILE A 17 -13.27 15.54 1.32
C ILE A 17 -12.73 14.36 0.54
N VAL A 18 -11.53 14.52 -0.02
CA VAL A 18 -10.76 13.47 -0.69
C VAL A 18 -9.57 13.11 0.19
N GLY A 19 -9.37 11.83 0.47
CA GLY A 19 -8.32 11.33 1.36
C GLY A 19 -7.39 10.37 0.64
N GLU A 20 -6.10 10.65 0.73
CA GLU A 20 -4.96 9.78 0.47
C GLU A 20 -4.02 9.92 1.66
N THR A 21 -3.99 8.95 2.57
CA THR A 21 -3.46 9.18 3.93
C THR A 21 -2.28 8.30 4.31
N GLY A 22 -2.22 7.06 3.86
CA GLY A 22 -1.12 6.17 4.17
C GLY A 22 -1.35 4.74 3.69
N GLY A 23 -0.36 3.89 3.89
CA GLY A 23 -0.40 2.49 3.47
C GLY A 23 0.46 1.60 4.35
N LYS A 24 0.11 0.32 4.38
CA LYS A 24 0.93 -0.77 4.92
C LYS A 24 0.79 -1.96 3.98
N ASP A 25 1.42 -1.82 2.84
CA ASP A 25 1.12 -2.60 1.67
C ASP A 25 1.82 -3.94 1.70
N PHE A 26 1.18 -4.94 1.10
CA PHE A 26 1.61 -6.32 1.25
C PHE A 26 1.99 -6.98 -0.06
N ILE A 27 2.92 -7.94 0.05
CA ILE A 27 3.13 -8.99 -0.95
C ILE A 27 2.84 -10.33 -0.29
N LEU A 28 1.88 -11.06 -0.84
CA LEU A 28 1.52 -12.41 -0.40
C LEU A 28 2.00 -13.43 -1.42
N ALA A 29 2.89 -14.32 -1.03
CA ALA A 29 3.33 -15.44 -1.86
C ALA A 29 2.53 -16.70 -1.55
N HIS A 30 2.10 -17.42 -2.58
CA HIS A 30 1.57 -18.78 -2.49
C HIS A 30 2.71 -19.79 -2.65
N PRO A 31 2.62 -21.05 -2.15
CA PRO A 31 3.65 -22.08 -2.37
C PRO A 31 3.99 -22.32 -3.86
N SER A 32 3.10 -22.01 -4.79
CA SER A 32 3.36 -22.07 -6.23
C SER A 32 4.05 -20.84 -6.82
N ALA A 33 4.49 -19.88 -6.00
CA ALA A 33 5.13 -18.67 -6.49
C ALA A 33 6.45 -18.96 -7.18
N ASP A 34 6.70 -18.26 -8.29
CA ASP A 34 8.03 -18.23 -8.88
C ASP A 34 8.96 -17.39 -7.98
N LEU A 35 10.10 -17.98 -7.59
CA LEU A 35 11.03 -17.36 -6.65
C LEU A 35 11.73 -16.12 -7.20
N GLU A 36 12.07 -16.08 -8.48
CA GLU A 36 12.71 -14.91 -9.11
C GLU A 36 11.72 -13.74 -9.18
N VAL A 37 10.48 -14.03 -9.56
CA VAL A 37 9.39 -13.03 -9.58
C VAL A 37 9.14 -12.51 -8.17
N LEU A 38 9.04 -13.39 -7.17
CA LEU A 38 8.80 -13.02 -5.78
C LEU A 38 9.96 -12.16 -5.23
N ASN A 39 11.20 -12.60 -5.43
CA ASN A 39 12.38 -11.87 -5.00
C ASN A 39 12.42 -10.46 -5.62
N THR A 40 12.24 -10.36 -6.94
CA THR A 40 12.23 -9.07 -7.64
C THR A 40 11.12 -8.16 -7.15
N ALA A 41 9.91 -8.69 -6.97
CA ALA A 41 8.77 -7.92 -6.46
C ALA A 41 9.01 -7.38 -5.04
N LEU A 42 9.60 -8.19 -4.16
CA LEU A 42 9.93 -7.79 -2.79
C LEU A 42 11.04 -6.75 -2.76
N VAL A 43 12.16 -7.01 -3.45
CA VAL A 43 13.34 -6.14 -3.43
C VAL A 43 13.03 -4.77 -4.05
N ARG A 44 12.42 -4.73 -5.22
CA ARG A 44 12.02 -3.48 -5.86
C ARG A 44 10.87 -2.81 -5.11
N GLY A 45 9.87 -3.57 -4.73
CA GLY A 45 8.68 -3.05 -4.06
C GLY A 45 8.99 -2.39 -2.71
N ALA A 46 9.95 -2.94 -1.95
CA ALA A 46 10.30 -2.44 -0.62
C ALA A 46 11.35 -1.32 -0.63
N PHE A 47 12.30 -1.35 -1.58
CA PHE A 47 13.51 -0.54 -1.45
C PHE A 47 13.67 0.55 -2.52
N GLU A 48 12.96 0.49 -3.65
CA GLU A 48 12.92 1.61 -4.60
C GLU A 48 12.55 2.89 -3.88
N PHE A 49 13.30 3.97 -4.14
CA PHE A 49 13.12 5.27 -3.49
C PHE A 49 13.14 5.19 -1.95
N GLN A 50 14.01 4.34 -1.39
CA GLN A 50 14.18 4.11 0.05
C GLN A 50 12.88 3.68 0.75
N GLY A 51 11.94 3.02 0.05
CA GLY A 51 10.63 2.66 0.60
C GLY A 51 9.74 3.85 0.95
N GLN A 52 10.08 5.06 0.49
CA GLN A 52 9.32 6.29 0.74
C GLN A 52 8.18 6.45 -0.26
N LYS A 53 7.35 5.43 -0.37
CA LYS A 53 6.13 5.42 -1.17
C LYS A 53 4.99 4.94 -0.29
N CYS A 54 3.84 5.61 -0.37
CA CYS A 54 2.63 5.15 0.33
C CYS A 54 2.28 3.69 -0.02
N SER A 55 2.64 3.25 -1.23
CA SER A 55 2.40 1.90 -1.76
C SER A 55 3.62 0.96 -1.71
N ALA A 56 4.72 1.33 -1.04
CA ALA A 56 5.88 0.45 -0.92
C ALA A 56 5.51 -0.87 -0.23
N ALA A 57 6.09 -1.98 -0.71
CA ALA A 57 5.97 -3.27 -0.02
C ALA A 57 6.66 -3.17 1.34
N SER A 58 5.89 -3.11 2.40
CA SER A 58 6.42 -2.94 3.75
C SER A 58 6.14 -4.14 4.66
N ARG A 59 5.27 -5.04 4.23
CA ARG A 59 5.04 -6.36 4.85
C ARG A 59 4.91 -7.43 3.78
N ALA A 60 5.38 -8.64 4.09
CA ALA A 60 5.25 -9.78 3.20
C ALA A 60 4.88 -11.05 3.96
N TYR A 61 4.17 -11.94 3.28
CA TYR A 61 3.77 -13.25 3.79
C TYR A 61 4.35 -14.30 2.86
N VAL A 62 5.26 -15.11 3.39
CA VAL A 62 6.05 -16.05 2.59
C VAL A 62 5.87 -17.47 3.11
N PRO A 63 5.54 -18.46 2.25
CA PRO A 63 5.44 -19.84 2.69
C PRO A 63 6.79 -20.37 3.15
N LYS A 64 6.77 -21.23 4.16
CA LYS A 64 7.97 -21.80 4.78
C LYS A 64 8.84 -22.55 3.78
N SER A 65 8.24 -23.22 2.81
CA SER A 65 8.96 -23.94 1.75
C SER A 65 9.85 -23.05 0.88
N LEU A 66 9.45 -21.78 0.67
CA LEU A 66 10.17 -20.85 -0.19
C LEU A 66 11.16 -19.96 0.58
N TRP A 67 10.99 -19.81 1.88
CA TRP A 67 11.71 -18.81 2.67
C TRP A 67 13.23 -18.95 2.62
N LYS A 68 13.75 -20.17 2.76
CA LYS A 68 15.19 -20.40 2.83
C LYS A 68 15.94 -19.92 1.59
N ASP A 69 15.40 -20.21 0.42
CA ASP A 69 16.05 -19.87 -0.85
C ASP A 69 15.76 -18.41 -1.23
N LEU A 70 14.55 -17.91 -0.96
CA LEU A 70 14.21 -16.50 -1.11
C LEU A 70 15.15 -15.61 -0.29
N LYS A 71 15.42 -15.95 0.98
CA LYS A 71 16.35 -15.18 1.83
C LYS A 71 17.72 -15.05 1.19
N LYS A 72 18.28 -16.14 0.64
CA LYS A 72 19.58 -16.11 -0.05
C LYS A 72 19.58 -15.21 -1.29
N MET A 73 18.46 -15.25 -2.05
CA MET A 73 18.32 -14.40 -3.24
C MET A 73 18.24 -12.92 -2.87
N MET A 74 17.45 -12.58 -1.85
CA MET A 74 17.38 -11.22 -1.32
C MET A 74 18.74 -10.74 -0.81
N GLU A 75 19.47 -11.56 -0.05
CA GLU A 75 20.82 -11.25 0.44
C GLU A 75 21.79 -10.98 -0.71
N ARG A 76 21.75 -11.82 -1.77
CA ARG A 76 22.57 -11.66 -2.99
C ARG A 76 22.30 -10.30 -3.63
N ASP A 77 21.03 -9.97 -3.85
CA ASP A 77 20.65 -8.78 -4.62
C ASP A 77 20.88 -7.51 -3.80
N ILE A 78 20.50 -7.48 -2.52
CA ILE A 78 20.68 -6.32 -1.64
C ILE A 78 22.16 -5.99 -1.45
N LYS A 79 23.05 -6.99 -1.41
CA LYS A 79 24.51 -6.76 -1.36
C LYS A 79 25.07 -6.01 -2.58
N THR A 80 24.35 -6.02 -3.69
CA THR A 80 24.76 -5.27 -4.90
C THR A 80 24.37 -3.80 -4.87
N PHE A 81 23.52 -3.39 -3.94
CA PHE A 81 23.04 -2.02 -3.87
C PHE A 81 24.15 -1.05 -3.49
N LYS A 82 24.33 -0.05 -4.31
CA LYS A 82 25.12 1.12 -3.94
C LYS A 82 24.26 2.10 -3.16
N ILE A 83 24.85 2.68 -2.14
CA ILE A 83 24.21 3.65 -1.24
C ILE A 83 25.01 4.93 -1.27
N GLY A 84 24.37 6.07 -1.54
CA GLY A 84 25.05 7.35 -1.65
C GLY A 84 24.14 8.49 -2.07
N GLY A 85 24.74 9.61 -2.46
CA GLY A 85 24.02 10.82 -2.87
C GLY A 85 23.26 10.64 -4.20
N THR A 86 22.34 11.57 -4.45
CA THR A 86 21.46 11.54 -5.63
C THR A 86 22.15 11.98 -6.92
N GLU A 87 23.33 12.55 -6.84
CA GLU A 87 24.16 12.98 -7.96
C GLU A 87 24.79 11.80 -8.72
N ASP A 88 24.93 10.64 -8.09
CA ASP A 88 25.37 9.40 -8.71
C ASP A 88 24.19 8.46 -8.95
N PHE A 89 23.73 8.38 -10.20
CA PHE A 89 22.60 7.52 -10.61
C PHE A 89 22.88 6.03 -10.50
N SER A 90 24.11 5.60 -10.18
CA SER A 90 24.41 4.21 -9.86
C SER A 90 23.99 3.82 -8.44
N ASN A 91 23.68 4.80 -7.57
CA ASN A 91 23.18 4.56 -6.23
C ASN A 91 21.68 4.15 -6.28
N PHE A 92 21.39 2.93 -5.86
CA PHE A 92 20.02 2.45 -5.75
C PHE A 92 19.30 2.97 -4.50
N ILE A 93 20.06 3.22 -3.43
CA ILE A 93 19.58 3.75 -2.15
C ILE A 93 20.20 5.11 -1.90
N ASN A 94 19.38 6.07 -1.53
CA ASN A 94 19.80 7.40 -1.10
C ASN A 94 19.38 7.66 0.35
N ALA A 95 19.61 8.88 0.85
CA ALA A 95 19.15 9.28 2.18
C ALA A 95 17.61 9.32 2.28
N VAL A 96 17.07 9.05 3.47
CA VAL A 96 15.65 9.34 3.76
C VAL A 96 15.45 10.85 3.92
N ILE A 97 14.18 11.29 3.90
CA ILE A 97 13.80 12.70 3.69
C ILE A 97 14.38 13.67 4.71
N ASP A 98 14.42 13.31 5.99
CA ASP A 98 14.87 14.17 7.07
C ASP A 98 15.31 13.38 8.32
N GLU A 99 15.85 14.10 9.32
CA GLU A 99 16.29 13.52 10.60
C GLU A 99 15.14 12.87 11.37
N LYS A 100 13.95 13.45 11.33
CA LYS A 100 12.77 12.91 12.02
C LYS A 100 12.36 11.56 11.46
N ALA A 101 12.40 11.40 10.13
CA ALA A 101 12.16 10.13 9.46
C ALA A 101 13.27 9.12 9.82
N PHE A 102 14.53 9.54 9.77
CA PHE A 102 15.66 8.71 10.16
C PHE A 102 15.52 8.18 11.59
N ASP A 103 15.32 9.07 12.58
CA ASP A 103 15.22 8.71 14.00
C ASP A 103 13.99 7.82 14.26
N LYS A 104 12.87 8.06 13.57
CA LYS A 104 11.70 7.18 13.65
C LYS A 104 12.04 5.77 13.17
N ILE A 105 12.61 5.64 11.97
CA ILE A 105 12.84 4.34 11.33
C ILE A 105 13.89 3.53 12.10
N THR A 106 15.01 4.16 12.48
CA THR A 106 16.09 3.49 13.22
C THR A 106 15.63 2.99 14.58
N LYS A 107 14.77 3.74 15.26
CA LYS A 107 14.15 3.29 16.51
C LYS A 107 13.35 1.99 16.36
N TYR A 108 12.64 1.78 15.24
CA TYR A 108 11.95 0.53 14.96
C TYR A 108 12.94 -0.59 14.64
N ILE A 109 14.00 -0.30 13.90
CA ILE A 109 15.07 -1.28 13.61
C ILE A 109 15.73 -1.74 14.92
N ASP A 110 16.06 -0.82 15.82
CA ASP A 110 16.68 -1.16 17.10
C ASP A 110 15.75 -1.97 18.01
N ARG A 111 14.46 -1.64 18.02
CA ARG A 111 13.48 -2.46 18.74
C ARG A 111 13.40 -3.87 18.16
N ALA A 112 13.45 -4.02 16.84
CA ALA A 112 13.45 -5.33 16.20
C ALA A 112 14.71 -6.15 16.54
N LYS A 113 15.90 -5.52 16.55
CA LYS A 113 17.17 -6.17 16.98
C LYS A 113 17.12 -6.70 18.40
N ASN A 114 16.40 -6.02 19.29
CA ASN A 114 16.30 -6.37 20.71
C ASN A 114 15.03 -7.17 21.06
N SER A 115 14.20 -7.50 20.07
CA SER A 115 12.92 -8.17 20.27
C SER A 115 13.08 -9.71 20.34
N LYS A 116 12.25 -10.35 21.18
CA LYS A 116 12.09 -11.81 21.16
C LYS A 116 11.13 -12.29 20.06
N ASP A 117 10.31 -11.38 19.53
CA ASP A 117 9.24 -11.65 18.55
C ASP A 117 9.63 -11.27 17.12
N ALA A 118 10.87 -10.78 16.91
CA ALA A 118 11.40 -10.43 15.60
C ALA A 118 12.91 -10.70 15.51
N GLU A 119 13.41 -10.77 14.26
CA GLU A 119 14.82 -10.92 13.95
C GLU A 119 15.16 -10.06 12.74
N VAL A 120 16.21 -9.23 12.83
CA VAL A 120 16.75 -8.53 11.66
C VAL A 120 17.68 -9.51 10.94
N VAL A 121 17.28 -9.91 9.73
CA VAL A 121 18.00 -10.96 8.98
C VAL A 121 18.86 -10.42 7.85
N ILE A 122 18.62 -9.19 7.38
CA ILE A 122 19.43 -8.47 6.39
C ILE A 122 19.46 -7.00 6.79
N GLY A 123 20.62 -6.34 6.66
CA GLY A 123 20.78 -4.92 6.96
C GLY A 123 20.66 -4.59 8.44
N GLY A 124 20.03 -3.48 8.74
CA GLY A 124 19.88 -2.97 10.09
C GLY A 124 20.92 -1.91 10.46
N GLU A 125 21.88 -1.64 9.58
CA GLU A 125 22.86 -0.58 9.77
C GLU A 125 22.32 0.75 9.25
N TYR A 126 22.76 1.83 9.87
CA TYR A 126 22.39 3.19 9.48
C TYR A 126 23.45 4.20 9.93
N ASP A 127 23.57 5.29 9.21
CA ASP A 127 24.52 6.37 9.53
C ASP A 127 23.94 7.75 9.16
N LYS A 128 24.09 8.73 10.06
CA LYS A 128 23.67 10.11 9.81
C LYS A 128 24.83 11.12 9.84
N SER A 129 26.06 10.67 9.75
CA SER A 129 27.23 11.54 9.79
C SER A 129 27.36 12.43 8.55
N ASN A 130 26.98 11.91 7.38
CA ASN A 130 27.02 12.61 6.08
C ASN A 130 25.66 12.65 5.36
N GLY A 131 24.57 12.32 6.06
CA GLY A 131 23.22 12.22 5.50
C GLY A 131 22.43 11.14 6.21
N TYR A 132 21.14 11.13 6.01
CA TYR A 132 20.21 10.24 6.73
C TYR A 132 20.12 8.87 6.03
N PHE A 133 21.23 8.12 6.02
CA PHE A 133 21.33 6.84 5.31
C PHE A 133 20.90 5.67 6.19
N ILE A 134 19.98 4.86 5.68
CA ILE A 134 19.51 3.62 6.31
C ILE A 134 19.66 2.51 5.29
N ASN A 135 20.38 1.45 5.65
CA ASN A 135 20.54 0.30 4.79
C ASN A 135 19.21 -0.45 4.62
N PRO A 136 18.94 -1.00 3.44
CA PRO A 136 17.82 -1.90 3.24
C PRO A 136 17.76 -2.95 4.32
N THR A 137 16.66 -2.99 5.06
CA THR A 137 16.52 -3.82 6.25
C THR A 137 15.36 -4.80 6.09
N VAL A 138 15.64 -6.08 6.29
CA VAL A 138 14.62 -7.13 6.31
C VAL A 138 14.50 -7.68 7.72
N ILE A 139 13.29 -7.63 8.24
CA ILE A 139 12.88 -8.15 9.55
C ILE A 139 12.01 -9.39 9.33
N VAL A 140 12.28 -10.47 10.06
CA VAL A 140 11.37 -11.61 10.15
C VAL A 140 10.60 -11.52 11.46
N ALA A 141 9.28 -11.39 11.35
CA ALA A 141 8.38 -11.39 12.50
C ALA A 141 7.94 -12.82 12.83
N LYS A 142 7.97 -13.20 14.10
CA LYS A 142 7.46 -14.49 14.59
C LYS A 142 5.93 -14.48 14.75
N LYS A 143 5.34 -13.27 14.84
CA LYS A 143 3.90 -13.05 14.95
C LYS A 143 3.45 -12.10 13.85
N ALA A 144 2.30 -12.36 13.28
CA ALA A 144 1.76 -11.54 12.18
C ALA A 144 1.29 -10.15 12.64
N ASP A 145 1.09 -9.95 13.93
CA ASP A 145 0.71 -8.68 14.58
C ASP A 145 1.90 -7.90 15.15
N TYR A 146 3.14 -8.29 14.82
CA TYR A 146 4.32 -7.53 15.22
C TYR A 146 4.24 -6.08 14.70
N GLU A 147 4.68 -5.10 15.50
CA GLU A 147 4.47 -3.66 15.23
C GLU A 147 4.87 -3.23 13.81
N THR A 148 5.99 -3.76 13.28
CA THR A 148 6.43 -3.41 11.93
C THR A 148 5.65 -4.10 10.82
N MET A 149 4.70 -5.00 11.13
CA MET A 149 3.71 -5.54 10.18
C MET A 149 2.49 -4.64 10.03
N SER A 150 2.19 -3.76 11.00
CA SER A 150 0.99 -2.91 11.02
C SER A 150 1.30 -1.43 10.87
N GLU A 151 2.45 -0.95 11.39
CA GLU A 151 2.80 0.47 11.40
C GLU A 151 3.48 0.91 10.11
N GLU A 152 3.07 2.07 9.57
CA GLU A 152 3.72 2.69 8.41
C GLU A 152 5.02 3.39 8.83
N LEU A 153 6.17 2.81 8.43
CA LEU A 153 7.49 3.37 8.75
C LEU A 153 7.94 4.43 7.74
N PHE A 154 7.60 4.24 6.48
CA PHE A 154 7.96 5.10 5.35
C PHE A 154 9.48 5.16 5.11
N GLY A 155 10.10 4.00 5.08
CA GLY A 155 11.55 3.84 4.92
C GLY A 155 11.93 2.46 4.39
N PRO A 156 13.24 2.18 4.20
CA PRO A 156 13.72 0.96 3.56
C PRO A 156 13.68 -0.25 4.52
N VAL A 157 12.49 -0.56 5.03
CA VAL A 157 12.25 -1.65 5.98
C VAL A 157 11.12 -2.54 5.48
N LEU A 158 11.44 -3.80 5.24
CA LEU A 158 10.49 -4.85 4.89
C LEU A 158 10.37 -5.84 6.05
N THR A 159 9.14 -6.10 6.48
CA THR A 159 8.87 -7.14 7.49
C THR A 159 8.21 -8.35 6.86
N ILE A 160 8.78 -9.53 7.10
CA ILE A 160 8.31 -10.79 6.54
C ILE A 160 7.74 -11.66 7.67
N PHE A 161 6.54 -12.18 7.44
CA PHE A 161 5.95 -13.25 8.24
C PHE A 161 6.01 -14.56 7.44
N VAL A 162 6.72 -15.54 7.98
CA VAL A 162 6.87 -16.87 7.37
C VAL A 162 5.75 -17.76 7.87
N TYR A 163 4.85 -18.19 6.98
CA TYR A 163 3.72 -19.03 7.33
C TYR A 163 3.88 -20.48 6.89
N ASP A 164 3.19 -21.41 7.56
CA ASP A 164 3.13 -22.83 7.18
C ASP A 164 2.34 -22.98 5.86
N ASP A 165 2.89 -23.67 4.87
CA ASP A 165 2.31 -23.86 3.54
C ASP A 165 0.86 -24.38 3.59
N LYS A 166 0.52 -25.18 4.60
CA LYS A 166 -0.82 -25.72 4.81
C LYS A 166 -1.84 -24.71 5.34
N LYS A 167 -1.36 -23.54 5.81
CA LYS A 167 -2.19 -22.49 6.42
C LYS A 167 -2.53 -21.36 5.46
N TRP A 168 -2.70 -21.67 4.19
CA TRP A 168 -3.04 -20.67 3.17
C TRP A 168 -4.31 -19.89 3.51
N ASN A 169 -5.40 -20.60 3.85
CA ASN A 169 -6.70 -19.97 4.14
C ASN A 169 -6.67 -19.08 5.39
N GLU A 170 -5.94 -19.50 6.42
CA GLU A 170 -5.72 -18.70 7.63
C GLU A 170 -4.87 -17.48 7.32
N THR A 171 -3.86 -17.64 6.45
CA THR A 171 -2.97 -16.55 6.05
C THR A 171 -3.71 -15.45 5.30
N LEU A 172 -4.67 -15.79 4.43
CA LEU A 172 -5.53 -14.80 3.76
C LEU A 172 -6.26 -13.91 4.79
N LYS A 173 -6.83 -14.50 5.83
CA LYS A 173 -7.49 -13.76 6.91
C LYS A 173 -6.51 -12.87 7.68
N VAL A 174 -5.32 -13.40 7.96
CA VAL A 174 -4.25 -12.64 8.62
C VAL A 174 -3.85 -11.42 7.78
N VAL A 175 -3.64 -11.59 6.46
CA VAL A 175 -3.31 -10.48 5.54
C VAL A 175 -4.36 -9.38 5.61
N ASP A 176 -5.65 -9.74 5.58
CA ASP A 176 -6.76 -8.81 5.61
C ASP A 176 -6.84 -8.02 6.94
N GLN A 177 -6.47 -8.64 8.05
CA GLN A 177 -6.68 -8.11 9.40
C GLN A 177 -5.46 -7.43 10.04
N THR A 178 -4.26 -7.63 9.49
CA THR A 178 -3.02 -7.16 10.13
C THR A 178 -2.93 -5.63 10.24
N SER A 179 -3.52 -4.90 9.30
CA SER A 179 -3.40 -3.44 9.26
C SER A 179 -4.74 -2.77 9.02
N ILE A 180 -4.86 -1.54 9.55
CA ILE A 180 -6.01 -0.66 9.28
C ILE A 180 -6.01 -0.10 7.86
N TYR A 181 -4.90 -0.18 7.14
CA TYR A 181 -4.72 0.31 5.78
C TYR A 181 -5.22 -0.68 4.73
N ALA A 182 -5.65 -0.17 3.58
CA ALA A 182 -6.04 -0.95 2.42
C ALA A 182 -5.72 -0.18 1.12
N LEU A 183 -4.45 0.20 0.94
CA LEU A 183 -4.00 0.96 -0.22
C LEU A 183 -3.66 0.03 -1.38
N THR A 184 -2.57 -0.71 -1.28
CA THR A 184 -2.16 -1.66 -2.32
C THR A 184 -1.81 -3.03 -1.75
N GLY A 185 -1.85 -4.03 -2.60
CA GLY A 185 -1.43 -5.38 -2.28
C GLY A 185 -1.12 -6.18 -3.54
N SER A 186 -0.31 -7.22 -3.38
CA SER A 186 0.04 -8.13 -4.47
C SER A 186 -0.01 -9.57 -4.02
N ILE A 187 -0.38 -10.46 -4.98
CA ILE A 187 -0.21 -11.90 -4.86
C ILE A 187 0.79 -12.40 -5.89
N ILE A 188 1.74 -13.22 -5.44
CA ILE A 188 2.68 -13.93 -6.31
C ILE A 188 2.34 -15.42 -6.27
N ALA A 189 1.87 -15.95 -7.38
CA ALA A 189 1.43 -17.34 -7.52
C ALA A 189 1.37 -17.77 -8.99
N GLN A 190 1.61 -19.05 -9.25
CA GLN A 190 1.34 -19.68 -10.55
C GLN A 190 -0.01 -20.40 -10.54
N ASP A 191 -0.48 -20.85 -9.38
CA ASP A 191 -1.77 -21.50 -9.22
C ASP A 191 -2.92 -20.51 -9.39
N ARG A 192 -3.71 -20.70 -10.47
CA ARG A 192 -4.87 -19.84 -10.80
C ARG A 192 -6.00 -19.92 -9.79
N TYR A 193 -6.17 -21.04 -9.12
CA TYR A 193 -7.20 -21.19 -8.07
C TYR A 193 -6.80 -20.37 -6.85
N ALA A 194 -5.53 -20.42 -6.43
CA ALA A 194 -5.02 -19.60 -5.35
C ALA A 194 -5.12 -18.09 -5.66
N ILE A 195 -4.82 -17.68 -6.91
CA ILE A 195 -4.99 -16.29 -7.36
C ILE A 195 -6.45 -15.85 -7.25
N ASN A 196 -7.38 -16.66 -7.78
CA ASN A 196 -8.80 -16.33 -7.74
C ASN A 196 -9.31 -16.25 -6.29
N GLN A 197 -8.93 -17.21 -5.46
CA GLN A 197 -9.31 -17.21 -4.05
C GLN A 197 -8.77 -15.95 -3.33
N ALA A 198 -7.48 -15.64 -3.47
CA ALA A 198 -6.90 -14.45 -2.85
C ALA A 198 -7.57 -13.16 -3.35
N THR A 199 -7.88 -13.07 -4.64
CA THR A 199 -8.59 -11.91 -5.22
C THR A 199 -9.96 -11.71 -4.57
N GLN A 200 -10.68 -12.78 -4.28
CA GLN A 200 -12.00 -12.71 -3.63
C GLN A 200 -11.90 -12.40 -2.13
N GLU A 201 -11.05 -13.13 -1.41
CA GLU A 201 -10.89 -12.97 0.04
C GLU A 201 -10.29 -11.60 0.42
N LEU A 202 -9.36 -11.07 -0.39
CA LEU A 202 -8.65 -9.82 -0.14
C LEU A 202 -9.24 -8.61 -0.89
N ARG A 203 -10.43 -8.72 -1.49
CA ARG A 203 -11.08 -7.65 -2.27
C ARG A 203 -11.20 -6.31 -1.54
N ASN A 204 -11.25 -6.33 -0.20
CA ASN A 204 -11.33 -5.14 0.64
C ASN A 204 -10.00 -4.81 1.34
N ALA A 205 -8.93 -5.57 1.09
CA ALA A 205 -7.62 -5.38 1.71
C ALA A 205 -6.68 -4.48 0.89
N ALA A 206 -7.04 -4.16 -0.35
CA ALA A 206 -6.26 -3.29 -1.23
C ALA A 206 -7.16 -2.60 -2.26
N GLY A 207 -6.98 -1.31 -2.44
CA GLY A 207 -7.64 -0.54 -3.51
C GLY A 207 -6.99 -0.81 -4.88
N ASN A 208 -5.67 -0.98 -4.92
CA ASN A 208 -4.94 -1.48 -6.08
C ASN A 208 -4.39 -2.86 -5.78
N PHE A 209 -4.86 -3.87 -6.51
CA PHE A 209 -4.48 -5.27 -6.33
C PHE A 209 -3.71 -5.78 -7.53
N TYR A 210 -2.50 -6.30 -7.30
CA TYR A 210 -1.57 -6.75 -8.34
C TYR A 210 -1.43 -8.27 -8.31
N ILE A 211 -1.18 -8.86 -9.47
CA ILE A 211 -0.93 -10.30 -9.64
C ILE A 211 0.41 -10.46 -10.34
N ASN A 212 1.34 -11.18 -9.69
CA ASN A 212 2.68 -11.44 -10.18
C ASN A 212 3.48 -10.18 -10.54
N ASP A 213 3.27 -9.12 -9.77
CA ASP A 213 4.02 -7.86 -9.85
C ASP A 213 4.22 -7.28 -8.44
N LYS A 214 5.10 -6.28 -8.31
CA LYS A 214 5.21 -5.52 -7.06
C LYS A 214 3.94 -4.69 -6.80
N CYS A 215 3.64 -4.38 -5.56
CA CYS A 215 2.44 -3.64 -5.17
C CYS A 215 2.56 -2.12 -5.32
N THR A 216 3.64 -1.61 -5.91
CA THR A 216 3.92 -0.17 -6.06
C THR A 216 4.25 0.21 -7.49
N GLY A 217 4.24 1.53 -7.78
CA GLY A 217 4.59 2.05 -9.10
C GLY A 217 3.40 2.10 -10.06
N ALA A 218 2.20 2.46 -9.56
CA ALA A 218 1.04 2.69 -10.41
C ALA A 218 1.32 3.77 -11.46
N VAL A 219 0.97 3.48 -12.71
CA VAL A 219 1.15 4.39 -13.84
C VAL A 219 -0.14 5.16 -14.06
N VAL A 220 -0.06 6.50 -14.06
CA VAL A 220 -1.20 7.38 -14.30
C VAL A 220 -1.89 7.04 -15.64
N GLY A 221 -3.21 6.91 -15.62
CA GLY A 221 -4.00 6.53 -16.79
C GLY A 221 -4.09 5.03 -17.05
N GLN A 222 -3.24 4.22 -16.42
CA GLN A 222 -3.28 2.76 -16.55
C GLN A 222 -3.81 2.08 -15.28
N GLN A 223 -3.35 2.52 -14.11
CA GLN A 223 -3.81 2.02 -12.83
C GLN A 223 -4.34 3.19 -11.98
N PRO A 224 -5.62 3.54 -12.07
CA PRO A 224 -6.22 4.51 -11.17
C PRO A 224 -5.94 4.16 -9.71
N PHE A 225 -5.39 5.12 -8.97
CA PHE A 225 -4.78 4.88 -7.67
C PHE A 225 -5.68 5.32 -6.52
N GLY A 226 -5.74 4.51 -5.49
CA GLY A 226 -6.44 4.84 -4.25
C GLY A 226 -6.71 3.61 -3.41
N GLY A 227 -6.90 3.83 -2.11
CA GLY A 227 -7.21 2.80 -1.14
C GLY A 227 -8.35 3.16 -0.21
N ALA A 228 -8.91 2.15 0.40
CA ALA A 228 -10.00 2.24 1.37
C ALA A 228 -9.49 2.13 2.82
N ARG A 229 -10.39 1.97 3.77
CA ARG A 229 -10.11 1.88 5.22
C ARG A 229 -9.28 3.09 5.69
N GLY A 230 -8.19 2.84 6.42
CA GLY A 230 -7.28 3.89 6.89
C GLY A 230 -6.44 4.55 5.79
N SER A 231 -6.46 4.05 4.57
CA SER A 231 -5.67 4.60 3.45
C SER A 231 -6.34 5.74 2.71
N GLY A 232 -7.65 5.94 2.87
CA GLY A 232 -8.31 7.06 2.22
C GLY A 232 -9.73 6.79 1.77
N THR A 233 -10.21 7.64 0.86
CA THR A 233 -11.58 7.61 0.36
C THR A 233 -11.73 6.86 -0.97
N ASN A 234 -10.62 6.30 -1.47
CA ASN A 234 -10.56 5.45 -2.66
C ASN A 234 -11.16 6.10 -3.93
N ASP A 235 -10.88 7.36 -4.13
CA ASP A 235 -11.46 8.14 -5.24
C ASP A 235 -10.77 7.90 -6.59
N LYS A 236 -9.82 6.96 -6.66
CA LYS A 236 -9.14 6.54 -7.88
C LYS A 236 -8.50 7.69 -8.66
N ALA A 237 -7.48 8.31 -8.03
CA ALA A 237 -6.66 9.33 -8.67
C ALA A 237 -6.13 8.87 -10.04
N GLY A 238 -6.17 9.75 -11.03
CA GLY A 238 -5.83 9.42 -12.42
C GLY A 238 -6.98 8.78 -13.21
N SER A 239 -8.21 8.84 -12.71
CA SER A 239 -9.40 8.39 -13.43
C SER A 239 -10.49 9.47 -13.51
N MET A 240 -11.44 9.26 -14.41
CA MET A 240 -12.63 10.12 -14.53
C MET A 240 -13.44 10.13 -13.22
N ILE A 241 -13.49 9.06 -12.49
CA ILE A 241 -14.21 8.95 -11.20
C ILE A 241 -13.68 9.99 -10.21
N ASN A 242 -12.37 10.21 -10.15
CA ASN A 242 -11.76 11.21 -9.29
C ASN A 242 -12.21 12.63 -9.68
N LEU A 243 -12.33 12.92 -10.97
CA LEU A 243 -12.72 14.25 -11.45
C LEU A 243 -14.11 14.66 -10.96
N LEU A 244 -15.04 13.72 -10.72
CA LEU A 244 -16.35 13.98 -10.16
C LEU A 244 -16.32 14.62 -8.77
N ARG A 245 -15.19 14.48 -8.04
CA ARG A 245 -15.00 15.13 -6.75
C ARG A 245 -14.72 16.62 -6.85
N TRP A 246 -14.25 17.09 -8.02
CA TRP A 246 -13.74 18.44 -8.23
C TRP A 246 -14.69 19.32 -9.02
N VAL A 247 -15.78 18.76 -9.54
CA VAL A 247 -16.76 19.50 -10.36
C VAL A 247 -18.11 19.62 -9.65
N SER A 248 -18.84 20.69 -9.96
CA SER A 248 -20.23 20.86 -9.53
C SER A 248 -21.15 20.72 -10.76
N PRO A 249 -21.78 19.56 -10.97
CA PRO A 249 -22.66 19.34 -12.11
C PRO A 249 -23.87 20.30 -12.07
N ARG A 250 -24.21 20.83 -13.23
CA ARG A 250 -25.43 21.64 -13.41
C ARG A 250 -26.32 20.98 -14.45
N THR A 251 -27.59 20.81 -14.12
CA THR A 251 -28.59 20.33 -15.07
C THR A 251 -29.37 21.54 -15.60
N ILE A 252 -29.56 21.58 -16.90
CA ILE A 252 -30.37 22.59 -17.58
C ILE A 252 -31.55 21.85 -18.21
N LYS A 253 -32.78 22.31 -17.91
CA LYS A 253 -33.99 21.89 -18.60
C LYS A 253 -34.55 23.12 -19.34
N GLU A 254 -34.75 23.02 -20.64
CA GLU A 254 -35.42 24.00 -21.46
C GLU A 254 -36.71 23.39 -22.00
N THR A 255 -37.82 24.11 -21.91
CA THR A 255 -39.13 23.67 -22.42
C THR A 255 -39.51 24.59 -23.57
N PHE A 256 -39.58 24.05 -24.79
CA PHE A 256 -39.91 24.83 -25.99
C PHE A 256 -41.39 25.12 -26.10
N ASN A 257 -42.25 24.36 -25.43
CA ASN A 257 -43.67 24.62 -25.32
C ASN A 257 -44.06 24.59 -23.83
N PRO A 258 -43.85 25.70 -23.10
CA PRO A 258 -44.10 25.72 -21.66
C PRO A 258 -45.60 25.68 -21.37
N ASP A 259 -45.95 25.04 -20.27
CA ASP A 259 -47.32 25.04 -19.77
C ASP A 259 -47.73 26.45 -19.39
N VAL A 260 -48.95 26.83 -19.76
CA VAL A 260 -49.54 28.16 -19.49
C VAL A 260 -50.67 28.09 -18.45
N ASP A 261 -51.05 26.91 -18.00
CA ASP A 261 -51.98 26.67 -16.91
C ASP A 261 -51.24 26.01 -15.74
N TYR A 262 -51.47 26.49 -14.52
CA TYR A 262 -50.85 25.91 -13.33
C TYR A 262 -51.46 24.57 -12.93
N ARG A 263 -52.67 24.29 -13.42
CA ARG A 263 -53.39 23.06 -13.12
C ARG A 263 -52.80 21.90 -13.92
N TYR A 264 -52.48 20.83 -13.23
CA TYR A 264 -52.20 19.54 -13.86
C TYR A 264 -53.49 18.89 -14.36
N PRO A 265 -53.42 17.96 -15.33
CA PRO A 265 -54.63 17.32 -15.88
C PRO A 265 -55.57 16.71 -14.84
N PHE A 266 -55.03 16.21 -13.74
CA PHE A 266 -55.87 15.63 -12.65
C PHE A 266 -56.61 16.67 -11.81
N LEU A 267 -56.33 17.95 -11.97
CA LEU A 267 -57.03 19.06 -11.32
C LEU A 267 -58.03 19.70 -12.26
N ALA A 268 -58.07 19.31 -13.54
CA ALA A 268 -59.10 19.79 -14.47
C ALA A 268 -60.43 19.09 -14.13
N GLU A 269 -61.51 19.84 -14.04
CA GLU A 269 -62.86 19.28 -13.95
C GLU A 269 -63.14 18.51 -15.25
N GLU A 270 -63.70 17.31 -15.12
CA GLU A 270 -64.23 16.59 -16.28
C GLU A 270 -65.33 17.46 -16.92
N LEU A 271 -65.08 17.89 -18.16
CA LEU A 271 -66.03 18.64 -18.96
C LEU A 271 -67.10 17.69 -19.51
#